data_e5158900365502ef3533158f7280deae
#
_entry.id   e5158900365502ef3533158f7280deae
#
_cell.length_a   1.000
_cell.length_b   1.000
_cell.length_c   1.000
_cell.angle_alpha   90.00
_cell.angle_beta   90.00
_cell.angle_gamma   90.00
#
_symmetry.space_group_name_H-M   'P 1'
#
loop_
_entity.id
_entity.type
_entity.pdbx_description
1 polymer ?
#
loop_
_entity_poly.entity_id
_entity_poly.type
_entity_poly.pdbx_seq_one_letter_code
_entity_poly.pdbx_strand_id
1 'polypeptide(L)'
;MPRFLLTCWSFTGHLFHGINIGRALRERGHEVAFYSAPKTASLFAEEGFTFFPFEKVDEEAMSDIMFAPNRERSVRDTLQFTRTLQTYLLDTIPQQVEDLAPILADWKPDVLVDDGTIVGPFLVMWEKYNIPVATLDYFCCLVPGPEAPPFGLALPPPRNWHTRLLARSVAMGTRLVTASIRRRASEIRRSYGLPPLTTSINEFSGRVPLHLVLNTPELDYNQRGLPATVRYAGPCCLWNRPSYEQSADWLQQVPRDKPWVHATEGTAHVSAPIVLRAAAQGLANLPMEVILTGGKREPSALDLGPLAANIHAVRWVSHVDLLPLLDVMITTGGAANVKSALAVGVPLIIVPTEWDKPEIARRVEESGAGLRLAPRHCTPRRMREAVERVLHTPSYRQNAQRIAGIFAKYGGSATAAKLLEELALKHATVIS
;
A
#
# COMPACT_ATOMS: atom_id res chain seq x y z
N MET A 1 18.28 -3.58 -24.54
CA MET A 1 17.59 -2.83 -23.46
C MET A 1 16.42 -3.66 -22.97
N PRO A 2 16.39 -4.08 -21.72
CA PRO A 2 15.26 -4.82 -21.17
C PRO A 2 13.96 -4.02 -21.19
N ARG A 3 12.83 -4.75 -21.36
CA ARG A 3 11.45 -4.25 -21.34
C ARG A 3 10.74 -4.72 -20.08
N PHE A 4 10.14 -3.80 -19.36
CA PHE A 4 9.42 -4.07 -18.10
C PHE A 4 7.95 -3.74 -18.25
N LEU A 5 7.07 -4.75 -18.06
CA LEU A 5 5.63 -4.55 -18.02
C LEU A 5 5.17 -4.53 -16.54
N LEU A 6 4.73 -3.38 -16.08
CA LEU A 6 4.19 -3.21 -14.72
C LEU A 6 2.67 -3.33 -14.75
N THR A 7 2.11 -4.13 -13.85
CA THR A 7 0.66 -4.21 -13.66
C THR A 7 0.25 -3.37 -12.46
N CYS A 8 -0.82 -2.61 -12.57
CA CYS A 8 -1.31 -1.74 -11.49
C CYS A 8 -2.83 -1.65 -11.50
N TRP A 9 -3.46 -1.74 -10.32
CA TRP A 9 -4.83 -1.25 -10.15
C TRP A 9 -4.86 0.28 -10.23
N SER A 10 -6.00 0.85 -10.60
CA SER A 10 -6.17 2.32 -10.73
C SER A 10 -6.19 3.09 -9.40
N PHE A 11 -5.97 2.40 -8.29
CA PHE A 11 -5.92 3.05 -6.98
C PHE A 11 -4.65 3.88 -6.84
N THR A 12 -4.78 5.13 -6.44
CA THR A 12 -3.67 6.08 -6.31
C THR A 12 -2.49 5.51 -5.52
N GLY A 13 -2.76 4.74 -4.45
CA GLY A 13 -1.73 4.08 -3.65
C GLY A 13 -0.92 3.03 -4.41
N HIS A 14 -1.50 2.36 -5.41
CA HIS A 14 -0.84 1.38 -6.27
C HIS A 14 -0.10 2.05 -7.42
N LEU A 15 -0.79 2.96 -8.12
CA LEU A 15 -0.25 3.69 -9.27
C LEU A 15 1.06 4.42 -8.93
N PHE A 16 1.10 5.15 -7.83
CA PHE A 16 2.26 5.98 -7.49
C PHE A 16 3.52 5.15 -7.22
N HIS A 17 3.39 3.98 -6.61
CA HIS A 17 4.52 3.07 -6.45
C HIS A 17 5.04 2.58 -7.80
N GLY A 18 4.13 2.11 -8.67
CA GLY A 18 4.48 1.64 -10.00
C GLY A 18 5.16 2.72 -10.85
N ILE A 19 4.59 3.94 -10.89
CA ILE A 19 5.14 5.05 -11.67
C ILE A 19 6.54 5.44 -11.19
N ASN A 20 6.78 5.50 -9.87
CA ASN A 20 8.11 5.80 -9.36
C ASN A 20 9.15 4.74 -9.73
N ILE A 21 8.78 3.46 -9.71
CA ILE A 21 9.65 2.38 -10.19
C ILE A 21 9.85 2.50 -11.70
N GLY A 22 8.79 2.75 -12.47
CA GLY A 22 8.86 2.95 -13.92
C GLY A 22 9.77 4.11 -14.32
N ARG A 23 9.70 5.25 -13.61
CA ARG A 23 10.60 6.39 -13.82
C ARG A 23 12.06 5.98 -13.58
N ALA A 24 12.35 5.30 -12.46
CA ALA A 24 13.70 4.85 -12.14
C ALA A 24 14.25 3.82 -13.15
N LEU A 25 13.40 2.95 -13.70
CA LEU A 25 13.78 2.04 -14.80
C LEU A 25 14.08 2.81 -16.09
N ARG A 26 13.25 3.80 -16.46
CA ARG A 26 13.45 4.62 -17.65
C ARG A 26 14.70 5.49 -17.54
N GLU A 27 15.00 6.06 -16.37
CA GLU A 27 16.26 6.80 -16.11
C GLU A 27 17.51 5.93 -16.32
N ARG A 28 17.37 4.60 -16.15
CA ARG A 28 18.41 3.61 -16.41
C ARG A 28 18.44 3.14 -17.88
N GLY A 29 17.60 3.71 -18.74
CA GLY A 29 17.56 3.45 -20.17
C GLY A 29 16.70 2.25 -20.58
N HIS A 30 15.75 1.80 -19.74
CA HIS A 30 14.87 0.68 -20.05
C HIS A 30 13.54 1.13 -20.67
N GLU A 31 12.93 0.24 -21.46
CA GLU A 31 11.56 0.43 -21.94
C GLU A 31 10.58 -0.04 -20.87
N VAL A 32 9.57 0.80 -20.59
CA VAL A 32 8.58 0.54 -19.55
C VAL A 32 7.17 0.71 -20.09
N ALA A 33 6.32 -0.27 -19.83
CA ALA A 33 4.90 -0.21 -20.12
C ALA A 33 4.08 -0.52 -18.86
N PHE A 34 2.84 -0.05 -18.89
CA PHE A 34 1.87 -0.29 -17.81
C PHE A 34 0.63 -0.99 -18.35
N TYR A 35 0.14 -1.98 -17.60
CA TYR A 35 -1.15 -2.62 -17.79
C TYR A 35 -2.05 -2.21 -16.63
N SER A 36 -3.11 -1.44 -16.89
CA SER A 36 -3.99 -0.86 -15.88
C SER A 36 -5.37 -0.51 -16.44
N ALA A 37 -6.27 0.02 -15.59
CA ALA A 37 -7.60 0.42 -16.01
C ALA A 37 -7.61 1.55 -17.05
N PRO A 38 -8.54 1.53 -18.02
CA PRO A 38 -8.63 2.53 -19.10
C PRO A 38 -8.65 3.99 -18.61
N LYS A 39 -9.29 4.26 -17.46
CA LYS A 39 -9.36 5.60 -16.86
C LYS A 39 -8.00 6.19 -16.43
N THR A 40 -6.93 5.39 -16.42
CA THR A 40 -5.57 5.84 -16.06
C THR A 40 -4.72 6.19 -17.28
N ALA A 41 -5.27 6.06 -18.51
CA ALA A 41 -4.54 6.26 -19.75
C ALA A 41 -3.89 7.66 -19.85
N SER A 42 -4.62 8.73 -19.47
CA SER A 42 -4.09 10.09 -19.50
C SER A 42 -2.88 10.25 -18.55
N LEU A 43 -2.94 9.66 -17.37
CA LEU A 43 -1.84 9.69 -16.40
C LEU A 43 -0.57 9.06 -16.97
N PHE A 44 -0.68 7.89 -17.60
CA PHE A 44 0.49 7.23 -18.18
C PHE A 44 1.00 7.92 -19.45
N ALA A 45 0.10 8.54 -20.24
CA ALA A 45 0.48 9.35 -21.38
C ALA A 45 1.25 10.61 -20.96
N GLU A 46 0.81 11.31 -19.90
CA GLU A 46 1.50 12.47 -19.32
C GLU A 46 2.88 12.10 -18.76
N GLU A 47 3.02 10.88 -18.23
CA GLU A 47 4.30 10.33 -17.79
C GLU A 47 5.19 9.83 -18.95
N GLY A 48 4.66 9.72 -20.15
CA GLY A 48 5.37 9.22 -21.34
C GLY A 48 5.64 7.71 -21.33
N PHE A 49 4.78 6.92 -20.67
CA PHE A 49 4.85 5.47 -20.65
C PHE A 49 3.96 4.84 -21.71
N THR A 50 4.39 3.70 -22.25
CA THR A 50 3.53 2.81 -23.04
C THR A 50 2.42 2.27 -22.13
N PHE A 51 1.17 2.24 -22.64
CA PHE A 51 0.02 1.85 -21.86
C PHE A 51 -0.81 0.78 -22.57
N PHE A 52 -1.16 -0.25 -21.81
CA PHE A 52 -2.07 -1.32 -22.21
C PHE A 52 -3.29 -1.31 -21.26
N PRO A 53 -4.50 -1.08 -21.76
CA PRO A 53 -5.69 -1.06 -20.92
C PRO A 53 -6.11 -2.46 -20.49
N PHE A 54 -6.81 -2.56 -19.35
CA PHE A 54 -7.66 -3.69 -19.05
C PHE A 54 -8.74 -3.78 -20.13
N GLU A 55 -8.87 -4.91 -20.80
CA GLU A 55 -9.92 -5.17 -21.79
C GLU A 55 -10.99 -6.14 -21.26
N LYS A 56 -10.57 -7.18 -20.55
CA LYS A 56 -11.43 -8.20 -19.97
C LYS A 56 -11.65 -8.04 -18.48
N VAL A 57 -10.67 -7.43 -17.79
CA VAL A 57 -10.80 -7.17 -16.35
C VAL A 57 -11.77 -6.04 -16.10
N ASP A 58 -12.89 -6.34 -15.43
CA ASP A 58 -13.88 -5.35 -14.99
C ASP A 58 -13.45 -4.74 -13.65
N GLU A 59 -12.73 -3.61 -13.72
CA GLU A 59 -12.26 -2.92 -12.51
C GLU A 59 -13.40 -2.21 -11.75
N GLU A 60 -14.47 -1.77 -12.40
CA GLU A 60 -15.61 -1.15 -11.70
C GLU A 60 -16.27 -2.15 -10.76
N ALA A 61 -16.60 -3.32 -11.26
CA ALA A 61 -17.13 -4.40 -10.42
C ALA A 61 -16.16 -4.77 -9.28
N MET A 62 -14.86 -4.76 -9.53
CA MET A 62 -13.85 -5.02 -8.49
C MET A 62 -13.78 -3.89 -7.46
N SER A 63 -13.87 -2.64 -7.87
CA SER A 63 -13.92 -1.48 -6.98
C SER A 63 -15.14 -1.53 -6.06
N ASP A 64 -16.29 -1.87 -6.58
CA ASP A 64 -17.53 -2.00 -5.79
C ASP A 64 -17.40 -3.09 -4.72
N ILE A 65 -16.79 -4.21 -5.06
CA ILE A 65 -16.52 -5.31 -4.11
C ILE A 65 -15.51 -4.85 -3.04
N MET A 66 -14.43 -4.18 -3.44
CA MET A 66 -13.38 -3.72 -2.52
C MET A 66 -13.87 -2.67 -1.53
N PHE A 67 -14.72 -1.75 -1.98
CA PHE A 67 -15.17 -0.62 -1.17
C PHE A 67 -16.58 -0.81 -0.60
N ALA A 68 -17.16 -2.02 -0.75
CA ALA A 68 -18.42 -2.35 -0.08
C ALA A 68 -18.30 -2.12 1.44
N PRO A 69 -19.29 -1.45 2.06
CA PRO A 69 -19.23 -1.16 3.49
C PRO A 69 -19.08 -2.43 4.32
N ASN A 70 -17.94 -2.57 4.98
CA ASN A 70 -17.71 -3.68 5.89
C ASN A 70 -18.53 -3.46 7.17
N ARG A 71 -19.55 -4.29 7.39
CA ARG A 71 -20.29 -4.33 8.65
C ARG A 71 -19.49 -5.07 9.72
N GLU A 72 -19.82 -4.83 10.99
CA GLU A 72 -19.12 -5.30 12.18
C GLU A 72 -18.72 -6.79 12.14
N ARG A 73 -17.55 -7.10 12.69
CA ARG A 73 -16.85 -8.40 12.61
C ARG A 73 -17.61 -9.53 13.34
N SER A 74 -18.51 -10.19 12.65
CA SER A 74 -19.05 -11.49 13.03
C SER A 74 -18.33 -12.63 12.29
N VAL A 75 -18.52 -13.87 12.68
CA VAL A 75 -18.02 -15.05 11.92
C VAL A 75 -18.54 -15.02 10.47
N ARG A 76 -19.77 -14.54 10.29
CA ARG A 76 -20.39 -14.36 8.97
C ARG A 76 -19.62 -13.35 8.12
N ASP A 77 -19.16 -12.25 8.72
CA ASP A 77 -18.40 -11.20 8.04
C ASP A 77 -17.02 -11.70 7.64
N THR A 78 -16.39 -12.56 8.46
CA THR A 78 -15.11 -13.20 8.12
C THR A 78 -15.25 -14.11 6.89
N LEU A 79 -16.33 -14.89 6.81
CA LEU A 79 -16.61 -15.73 5.64
C LEU A 79 -16.93 -14.89 4.39
N GLN A 80 -17.67 -13.80 4.57
CA GLN A 80 -17.96 -12.87 3.48
C GLN A 80 -16.69 -12.18 3.00
N PHE A 81 -15.83 -11.72 3.90
CA PHE A 81 -14.54 -11.15 3.56
C PHE A 81 -13.63 -12.13 2.80
N THR A 82 -13.61 -13.41 3.23
CA THR A 82 -12.85 -14.46 2.52
C THR A 82 -13.38 -14.65 1.09
N ARG A 83 -14.70 -14.60 0.88
CA ARG A 83 -15.30 -14.65 -0.46
C ARG A 83 -14.94 -13.42 -1.29
N THR A 84 -15.02 -12.22 -0.70
CA THR A 84 -14.62 -10.98 -1.34
C THR A 84 -13.15 -11.05 -1.80
N LEU A 85 -12.24 -11.51 -0.94
CA LEU A 85 -10.85 -11.73 -1.30
C LEU A 85 -10.69 -12.74 -2.43
N GLN A 86 -11.44 -13.83 -2.39
CA GLN A 86 -11.39 -14.85 -3.44
C GLN A 86 -11.81 -14.27 -4.79
N THR A 87 -12.95 -13.57 -4.83
CA THR A 87 -13.44 -12.93 -6.06
C THR A 87 -12.47 -11.88 -6.57
N TYR A 88 -11.97 -11.02 -5.69
CA TYR A 88 -11.04 -9.94 -6.06
C TYR A 88 -9.69 -10.45 -6.54
N LEU A 89 -9.07 -11.38 -5.80
CA LEU A 89 -7.72 -11.84 -6.11
C LEU A 89 -7.70 -12.96 -7.16
N LEU A 90 -8.68 -13.86 -7.18
CA LEU A 90 -8.58 -15.11 -7.94
C LEU A 90 -9.51 -15.18 -9.14
N ASP A 91 -10.77 -14.77 -8.99
CA ASP A 91 -11.75 -14.97 -10.06
C ASP A 91 -11.51 -14.03 -11.26
N THR A 92 -10.65 -13.01 -11.11
CA THR A 92 -10.15 -12.14 -12.19
C THR A 92 -8.93 -12.70 -12.93
N ILE A 93 -8.31 -13.79 -12.47
CA ILE A 93 -7.11 -14.35 -13.10
C ILE A 93 -7.32 -14.74 -14.55
N PRO A 94 -8.42 -15.41 -14.95
CA PRO A 94 -8.64 -15.74 -16.35
C PRO A 94 -8.61 -14.50 -17.24
N GLN A 95 -9.30 -13.42 -16.85
CA GLN A 95 -9.33 -12.17 -17.58
C GLN A 95 -7.94 -11.50 -17.64
N GLN A 96 -7.19 -11.52 -16.53
CA GLN A 96 -5.82 -11.02 -16.50
C GLN A 96 -4.93 -11.79 -17.49
N VAL A 97 -5.05 -13.11 -17.57
CA VAL A 97 -4.28 -13.94 -18.50
C VAL A 97 -4.70 -13.69 -19.96
N GLU A 98 -6.01 -13.55 -20.22
CA GLU A 98 -6.52 -13.23 -21.55
C GLU A 98 -6.02 -11.86 -22.06
N ASP A 99 -5.94 -10.85 -21.20
CA ASP A 99 -5.43 -9.54 -21.55
C ASP A 99 -3.90 -9.53 -21.72
N LEU A 100 -3.17 -10.18 -20.82
CA LEU A 100 -1.71 -10.11 -20.77
C LEU A 100 -1.03 -11.02 -21.79
N ALA A 101 -1.64 -12.15 -22.19
CA ALA A 101 -1.02 -13.10 -23.12
C ALA A 101 -0.71 -12.49 -24.50
N PRO A 102 -1.60 -11.71 -25.15
CA PRO A 102 -1.28 -10.99 -26.38
C PRO A 102 -0.14 -9.97 -26.20
N ILE A 103 -0.13 -9.24 -25.07
CA ILE A 103 0.90 -8.25 -24.75
C ILE A 103 2.27 -8.95 -24.64
N LEU A 104 2.33 -10.12 -23.99
CA LEU A 104 3.57 -10.90 -23.93
C LEU A 104 4.05 -11.36 -25.32
N ALA A 105 3.12 -11.73 -26.20
CA ALA A 105 3.46 -12.18 -27.56
C ALA A 105 3.97 -11.03 -28.46
N ASP A 106 3.34 -9.86 -28.37
CA ASP A 106 3.56 -8.73 -29.28
C ASP A 106 4.65 -7.77 -28.75
N TRP A 107 4.52 -7.32 -27.50
CA TRP A 107 5.45 -6.36 -26.90
C TRP A 107 6.69 -7.02 -26.29
N LYS A 108 6.61 -8.31 -25.93
CA LYS A 108 7.71 -9.16 -25.46
C LYS A 108 8.49 -8.55 -24.30
N PRO A 109 7.87 -8.34 -23.14
CA PRO A 109 8.58 -7.87 -21.96
C PRO A 109 9.60 -8.92 -21.48
N ASP A 110 10.74 -8.46 -20.98
CA ASP A 110 11.76 -9.32 -20.35
C ASP A 110 11.39 -9.66 -18.90
N VAL A 111 10.63 -8.79 -18.24
CA VAL A 111 10.16 -8.98 -16.86
C VAL A 111 8.73 -8.47 -16.75
N LEU A 112 7.88 -9.24 -16.09
CA LEU A 112 6.55 -8.86 -15.66
C LEU A 112 6.62 -8.45 -14.17
N VAL A 113 6.33 -7.18 -13.87
CA VAL A 113 6.33 -6.64 -12.51
C VAL A 113 4.89 -6.56 -12.03
N ASP A 114 4.50 -7.42 -11.12
CA ASP A 114 3.12 -7.50 -10.71
C ASP A 114 2.84 -6.68 -9.44
N ASP A 115 1.70 -5.99 -9.46
CA ASP A 115 1.03 -5.53 -8.27
C ASP A 115 0.62 -6.76 -7.46
N GLY A 116 1.12 -6.95 -6.25
CA GLY A 116 0.89 -8.14 -5.44
C GLY A 116 -0.57 -8.53 -5.23
N THR A 117 -1.51 -7.72 -5.72
CA THR A 117 -2.95 -7.98 -5.71
C THR A 117 -3.53 -8.26 -7.12
N ILE A 118 -2.73 -8.12 -8.20
CA ILE A 118 -3.03 -8.63 -9.54
C ILE A 118 -2.30 -9.97 -9.68
N VAL A 119 -2.88 -11.03 -9.17
CA VAL A 119 -2.16 -12.28 -8.87
C VAL A 119 -1.99 -13.24 -10.05
N GLY A 120 -2.59 -12.97 -11.21
CA GLY A 120 -2.46 -13.77 -12.43
C GLY A 120 -1.01 -13.94 -12.89
N PRO A 121 -0.17 -12.87 -12.90
CA PRO A 121 1.22 -12.96 -13.26
C PRO A 121 1.99 -14.03 -12.48
N PHE A 122 2.02 -13.98 -11.18
CA PHE A 122 2.82 -14.92 -10.40
C PHE A 122 2.14 -16.29 -10.21
N LEU A 123 0.80 -16.38 -10.23
CA LEU A 123 0.11 -17.67 -10.06
C LEU A 123 0.05 -18.50 -11.33
N VAL A 124 0.04 -17.87 -12.51
CA VAL A 124 -0.16 -18.57 -13.79
C VAL A 124 0.93 -18.22 -14.78
N MET A 125 1.16 -16.92 -15.08
CA MET A 125 1.95 -16.53 -16.25
C MET A 125 3.42 -16.86 -16.07
N TRP A 126 3.98 -16.71 -14.89
CA TRP A 126 5.37 -17.07 -14.58
C TRP A 126 5.74 -18.47 -15.08
N GLU A 127 4.98 -19.50 -14.69
CA GLU A 127 5.28 -20.87 -15.06
C GLU A 127 4.75 -21.24 -16.46
N LYS A 128 3.59 -20.72 -16.86
CA LYS A 128 2.96 -21.05 -18.13
C LYS A 128 3.69 -20.46 -19.33
N TYR A 129 4.17 -19.23 -19.22
CA TYR A 129 4.82 -18.51 -20.31
C TYR A 129 6.32 -18.39 -20.13
N ASN A 130 6.89 -18.96 -19.05
CA ASN A 130 8.31 -18.91 -18.71
C ASN A 130 8.87 -17.49 -18.69
N ILE A 131 8.07 -16.52 -18.19
CA ILE A 131 8.49 -15.11 -18.06
C ILE A 131 8.89 -14.82 -16.61
N PRO A 132 10.05 -14.16 -16.37
CA PRO A 132 10.38 -13.74 -15.01
C PRO A 132 9.34 -12.79 -14.44
N VAL A 133 8.91 -13.08 -13.22
CA VAL A 133 7.95 -12.23 -12.49
C VAL A 133 8.62 -11.66 -11.25
N ALA A 134 8.39 -10.38 -11.03
CA ALA A 134 8.69 -9.69 -9.79
C ALA A 134 7.39 -9.23 -9.13
N THR A 135 7.12 -9.68 -7.91
CA THR A 135 5.91 -9.31 -7.15
C THR A 135 6.19 -8.15 -6.19
N LEU A 136 5.26 -7.20 -6.06
CA LEU A 136 5.39 -6.03 -5.20
C LEU A 136 4.48 -6.11 -3.97
N ASP A 137 5.06 -6.03 -2.78
CA ASP A 137 4.35 -5.73 -1.54
C ASP A 137 4.54 -4.26 -1.16
N TYR A 138 3.45 -3.53 -0.95
CA TYR A 138 3.52 -2.08 -0.78
C TYR A 138 3.94 -1.62 0.61
N PHE A 139 3.77 -2.42 1.65
CA PHE A 139 4.16 -2.09 3.02
C PHE A 139 4.61 -3.30 3.83
N CYS A 140 3.72 -4.24 4.07
CA CYS A 140 4.00 -5.45 4.83
C CYS A 140 4.47 -6.55 3.90
N CYS A 141 5.52 -7.27 4.26
CA CYS A 141 5.86 -8.50 3.56
C CYS A 141 4.74 -9.54 3.77
N LEU A 142 4.09 -9.93 2.67
CA LEU A 142 3.02 -10.92 2.71
C LEU A 142 3.57 -12.35 2.76
N VAL A 143 4.82 -12.57 2.35
CA VAL A 143 5.48 -13.87 2.50
C VAL A 143 5.68 -14.16 3.99
N PRO A 144 5.08 -15.24 4.53
CA PRO A 144 5.14 -15.48 5.95
C PRO A 144 6.55 -15.88 6.40
N GLY A 145 7.11 -15.07 7.28
CA GLY A 145 8.36 -15.38 7.98
C GLY A 145 8.09 -16.16 9.29
N PRO A 146 9.07 -16.89 9.80
CA PRO A 146 8.91 -17.70 11.00
C PRO A 146 8.69 -16.87 12.29
N GLU A 147 9.07 -15.60 12.26
CA GLU A 147 8.96 -14.67 13.39
C GLU A 147 7.81 -13.66 13.24
N ALA A 148 7.15 -13.61 12.07
CA ALA A 148 6.02 -12.74 11.84
C ALA A 148 4.72 -13.34 12.38
N PRO A 149 3.82 -12.52 12.98
CA PRO A 149 2.47 -12.95 13.25
C PRO A 149 1.70 -13.16 11.92
N PRO A 150 0.64 -13.98 11.92
CA PRO A 150 -0.22 -14.11 10.75
C PRO A 150 -0.79 -12.76 10.30
N PHE A 151 -0.66 -12.46 9.02
CA PHE A 151 -1.18 -11.23 8.42
C PHE A 151 -2.71 -11.17 8.47
N GLY A 152 -3.26 -9.97 8.64
CA GLY A 152 -4.70 -9.68 8.63
C GLY A 152 -5.34 -9.50 10.01
N LEU A 153 -4.63 -9.79 11.10
CA LEU A 153 -5.13 -9.70 12.48
C LEU A 153 -4.51 -8.56 13.29
N ALA A 154 -3.56 -7.85 12.72
CA ALA A 154 -2.81 -6.75 13.36
C ALA A 154 -2.23 -7.14 14.73
N LEU A 155 -1.70 -8.36 14.83
CA LEU A 155 -1.07 -8.85 16.04
C LEU A 155 0.32 -8.25 16.22
N PRO A 156 0.77 -8.00 17.47
CA PRO A 156 2.15 -7.64 17.71
C PRO A 156 3.10 -8.81 17.41
N PRO A 157 4.39 -8.55 17.12
CA PRO A 157 5.36 -9.60 16.94
C PRO A 157 5.51 -10.44 18.23
N PRO A 158 5.65 -11.77 18.12
CA PRO A 158 5.75 -12.63 19.28
C PRO A 158 7.08 -12.41 20.00
N ARG A 159 7.04 -11.93 21.25
CA ARG A 159 8.22 -11.59 22.06
C ARG A 159 8.66 -12.69 23.02
N ASN A 160 7.74 -13.60 23.38
CA ASN A 160 8.00 -14.68 24.33
C ASN A 160 7.34 -15.99 23.88
N TRP A 161 7.57 -17.09 24.59
CA TRP A 161 7.07 -18.40 24.20
C TRP A 161 5.52 -18.49 24.17
N HIS A 162 4.82 -17.82 25.08
CA HIS A 162 3.36 -17.78 25.09
C HIS A 162 2.80 -17.10 23.84
N THR A 163 3.36 -15.92 23.49
CA THR A 163 2.93 -15.20 22.28
C THR A 163 3.32 -15.93 21.01
N ARG A 164 4.43 -16.70 21.01
CA ARG A 164 4.79 -17.61 19.90
C ARG A 164 3.79 -18.76 19.75
N LEU A 165 3.38 -19.36 20.86
CA LEU A 165 2.37 -20.43 20.86
C LEU A 165 1.02 -19.88 20.34
N LEU A 166 0.60 -18.73 20.83
CA LEU A 166 -0.61 -18.05 20.35
C LEU A 166 -0.52 -17.74 18.85
N ALA A 167 0.58 -17.17 18.38
CA ALA A 167 0.78 -16.89 16.95
C ALA A 167 0.70 -18.15 16.09
N ARG A 168 1.26 -19.29 16.55
CA ARG A 168 1.16 -20.58 15.87
C ARG A 168 -0.28 -21.11 15.82
N SER A 169 -1.01 -21.00 16.93
CA SER A 169 -2.42 -21.44 17.00
C SER A 169 -3.28 -20.59 16.06
N VAL A 170 -3.05 -19.27 16.04
CA VAL A 170 -3.72 -18.35 15.11
C VAL A 170 -3.35 -18.67 13.66
N ALA A 171 -2.07 -18.94 13.36
CA ALA A 171 -1.63 -19.34 12.02
C ALA A 171 -2.31 -20.62 11.54
N MET A 172 -2.50 -21.60 12.42
CA MET A 172 -3.26 -22.82 12.12
C MET A 172 -4.74 -22.49 11.78
N GLY A 173 -5.38 -21.66 12.59
CA GLY A 173 -6.76 -21.19 12.32
C GLY A 173 -6.87 -20.45 10.99
N THR A 174 -5.94 -19.54 10.70
CA THR A 174 -5.88 -18.80 9.43
C THR A 174 -5.74 -19.76 8.23
N ARG A 175 -4.88 -20.78 8.33
CA ARG A 175 -4.72 -21.79 7.27
C ARG A 175 -6.02 -22.55 6.98
N LEU A 176 -6.82 -22.83 8.00
CA LEU A 176 -8.13 -23.48 7.82
C LEU A 176 -9.14 -22.54 7.13
N VAL A 177 -9.22 -21.29 7.57
CA VAL A 177 -10.11 -20.28 6.99
C VAL A 177 -9.74 -19.98 5.54
N THR A 178 -8.46 -19.90 5.21
CA THR A 178 -7.97 -19.61 3.85
C THR A 178 -7.83 -20.84 2.95
N ALA A 179 -8.21 -22.02 3.42
CA ALA A 179 -8.14 -23.26 2.63
C ALA A 179 -8.98 -23.21 1.34
N SER A 180 -10.13 -22.51 1.36
CA SER A 180 -10.96 -22.29 0.17
C SER A 180 -10.23 -21.46 -0.89
N ILE A 181 -9.52 -20.42 -0.47
CA ILE A 181 -8.71 -19.57 -1.36
C ILE A 181 -7.63 -20.41 -2.06
N ARG A 182 -6.87 -21.22 -1.29
CA ARG A 182 -5.87 -22.13 -1.86
C ARG A 182 -6.46 -23.15 -2.82
N ARG A 183 -7.63 -23.70 -2.48
CA ARG A 183 -8.35 -24.67 -3.36
C ARG A 183 -8.71 -23.98 -4.68
N ARG A 184 -9.31 -22.80 -4.63
CA ARG A 184 -9.70 -22.04 -5.81
C ARG A 184 -8.49 -21.69 -6.68
N ALA A 185 -7.40 -21.20 -6.10
CA ALA A 185 -6.15 -20.96 -6.80
C ALA A 185 -5.61 -22.22 -7.49
N SER A 186 -5.70 -23.39 -6.81
CA SER A 186 -5.28 -24.67 -7.38
C SER A 186 -6.17 -25.12 -8.53
N GLU A 187 -7.47 -24.86 -8.50
CA GLU A 187 -8.41 -25.12 -9.60
C GLU A 187 -8.03 -24.27 -10.83
N ILE A 188 -7.83 -22.98 -10.63
CA ILE A 188 -7.40 -22.07 -11.69
C ILE A 188 -6.06 -22.53 -12.29
N ARG A 189 -5.06 -22.86 -11.50
CA ARG A 189 -3.79 -23.37 -12.00
C ARG A 189 -3.94 -24.64 -12.85
N ARG A 190 -4.78 -25.60 -12.41
CA ARG A 190 -5.06 -26.82 -13.19
C ARG A 190 -5.71 -26.52 -14.53
N SER A 191 -6.61 -25.53 -14.63
CA SER A 191 -7.21 -25.16 -15.92
C SER A 191 -6.20 -24.64 -16.92
N TYR A 192 -5.03 -24.17 -16.45
CA TYR A 192 -3.88 -23.78 -17.29
C TYR A 192 -2.81 -24.89 -17.45
N GLY A 193 -3.08 -26.12 -16.98
CA GLY A 193 -2.14 -27.24 -17.05
C GLY A 193 -1.01 -27.18 -16.02
N LEU A 194 -1.13 -26.34 -14.98
CA LEU A 194 -0.13 -26.17 -13.95
C LEU A 194 -0.42 -27.04 -12.70
N PRO A 195 0.60 -27.44 -11.93
CA PRO A 195 0.40 -28.21 -10.70
C PRO A 195 -0.34 -27.37 -9.65
N PRO A 196 -1.15 -28.03 -8.80
CA PRO A 196 -1.87 -27.35 -7.73
C PRO A 196 -0.90 -26.78 -6.68
N LEU A 197 -1.38 -25.77 -5.93
CA LEU A 197 -0.61 -25.21 -4.82
C LEU A 197 -0.54 -26.19 -3.65
N THR A 198 0.67 -26.43 -3.17
CA THR A 198 0.96 -27.19 -1.94
C THR A 198 1.02 -26.29 -0.70
N THR A 199 1.19 -24.98 -0.90
CA THR A 199 1.34 -23.95 0.15
C THR A 199 0.25 -22.87 -0.01
N SER A 200 0.20 -21.90 0.88
CA SER A 200 -0.65 -20.71 0.71
C SER A 200 -0.18 -19.86 -0.48
N ILE A 201 -1.04 -18.98 -0.98
CA ILE A 201 -0.70 -18.04 -2.06
C ILE A 201 0.48 -17.15 -1.66
N ASN A 202 0.49 -16.67 -0.42
CA ASN A 202 1.57 -15.82 0.10
C ASN A 202 2.90 -16.57 0.24
N GLU A 203 2.88 -17.85 0.64
CA GLU A 203 4.10 -18.67 0.61
C GLU A 203 4.56 -18.95 -0.82
N PHE A 204 3.62 -19.11 -1.75
CA PHE A 204 3.93 -19.33 -3.16
C PHE A 204 4.53 -18.08 -3.81
N SER A 205 4.03 -16.87 -3.50
CA SER A 205 4.60 -15.63 -4.03
C SER A 205 6.07 -15.42 -3.62
N GLY A 206 6.50 -15.99 -2.49
CA GLY A 206 7.90 -16.01 -2.09
C GLY A 206 8.81 -16.91 -2.95
N ARG A 207 8.26 -17.71 -3.87
CA ARG A 207 9.04 -18.58 -4.79
C ARG A 207 9.32 -17.92 -6.13
N VAL A 208 8.64 -16.82 -6.47
CA VAL A 208 8.93 -16.09 -7.71
C VAL A 208 10.38 -15.61 -7.71
N PRO A 209 10.97 -15.39 -8.88
CA PRO A 209 12.37 -14.97 -9.00
C PRO A 209 12.76 -13.74 -8.18
N LEU A 210 11.80 -12.82 -7.97
CA LEU A 210 11.99 -11.63 -7.14
C LEU A 210 10.68 -11.24 -6.45
N HIS A 211 10.73 -11.06 -5.13
CA HIS A 211 9.62 -10.54 -4.34
C HIS A 211 10.08 -9.26 -3.64
N LEU A 212 9.59 -8.11 -4.10
CA LEU A 212 9.99 -6.80 -3.61
C LEU A 212 9.05 -6.28 -2.54
N VAL A 213 9.58 -5.99 -1.37
CA VAL A 213 8.86 -5.28 -0.31
C VAL A 213 9.26 -3.80 -0.36
N LEU A 214 8.28 -2.92 -0.67
CA LEU A 214 8.49 -1.48 -0.79
C LEU A 214 8.47 -0.78 0.57
N ASN A 215 9.24 -1.32 1.49
CA ASN A 215 9.40 -0.87 2.87
C ASN A 215 10.80 -1.26 3.36
N THR A 216 11.06 -1.17 4.66
CA THR A 216 12.30 -1.61 5.29
C THR A 216 12.04 -2.68 6.36
N PRO A 217 12.99 -3.62 6.58
CA PRO A 217 12.83 -4.65 7.60
C PRO A 217 12.52 -4.08 8.99
N GLU A 218 13.13 -2.95 9.34
CA GLU A 218 12.99 -2.31 10.65
C GLU A 218 11.56 -1.85 10.95
N LEU A 219 10.79 -1.50 9.91
CA LEU A 219 9.38 -1.16 10.04
C LEU A 219 8.46 -2.37 9.80
N ASP A 220 9.00 -3.50 9.35
CA ASP A 220 8.27 -4.75 9.11
C ASP A 220 8.72 -5.88 10.05
N TYR A 221 8.91 -5.58 11.33
CA TYR A 221 9.24 -6.52 12.42
C TYR A 221 10.61 -7.20 12.31
N ASN A 222 11.54 -6.71 11.47
CA ASN A 222 12.87 -7.32 11.26
C ASN A 222 12.81 -8.82 10.97
N GLN A 223 11.90 -9.24 10.11
CA GLN A 223 11.68 -10.66 9.81
C GLN A 223 12.96 -11.34 9.34
N ARG A 224 13.30 -12.45 9.99
CA ARG A 224 14.42 -13.31 9.64
C ARG A 224 13.93 -14.61 9.00
N GLY A 225 14.79 -15.25 8.20
CA GLY A 225 14.45 -16.54 7.57
C GLY A 225 13.46 -16.47 6.42
N LEU A 226 13.27 -15.28 5.83
CA LEU A 226 12.55 -15.13 4.57
C LEU A 226 13.36 -15.77 3.42
N PRO A 227 12.70 -16.24 2.33
CA PRO A 227 13.37 -16.70 1.12
C PRO A 227 14.34 -15.63 0.59
N ALA A 228 15.45 -16.07 -0.03
CA ALA A 228 16.43 -15.16 -0.64
C ALA A 228 15.86 -14.31 -1.81
N THR A 229 14.74 -14.75 -2.37
CA THR A 229 13.97 -14.01 -3.39
C THR A 229 13.29 -12.77 -2.83
N VAL A 230 13.01 -12.72 -1.51
CA VAL A 230 12.38 -11.58 -0.86
C VAL A 230 13.42 -10.51 -0.56
N ARG A 231 13.23 -9.33 -1.12
CA ARG A 231 14.15 -8.20 -1.00
C ARG A 231 13.41 -6.92 -0.61
N TYR A 232 13.92 -6.20 0.37
CA TYR A 232 13.42 -4.89 0.76
C TYR A 232 14.10 -3.80 -0.07
N ALA A 233 13.29 -3.00 -0.78
CA ALA A 233 13.79 -1.90 -1.61
C ALA A 233 13.77 -0.54 -0.89
N GLY A 234 13.01 -0.42 0.19
CA GLY A 234 12.70 0.86 0.82
C GLY A 234 11.44 1.52 0.25
N PRO A 235 11.03 2.68 0.76
CA PRO A 235 9.79 3.34 0.35
C PRO A 235 9.88 3.89 -1.08
N CYS A 236 8.92 3.53 -1.94
CA CYS A 236 8.80 4.04 -3.31
C CYS A 236 7.71 5.11 -3.47
N CYS A 237 7.19 5.65 -2.35
CA CYS A 237 6.04 6.56 -2.35
C CYS A 237 6.40 8.06 -2.34
N LEU A 238 7.67 8.39 -2.22
CA LEU A 238 8.12 9.78 -2.31
C LEU A 238 8.01 10.23 -3.77
N TRP A 239 7.02 11.04 -4.02
CA TRP A 239 6.67 11.55 -5.33
C TRP A 239 7.12 13.00 -5.44
N ASN A 240 7.95 13.29 -6.41
CA ASN A 240 8.16 14.66 -6.82
C ASN A 240 6.84 15.16 -7.40
N ARG A 241 6.41 16.37 -7.01
CA ARG A 241 5.17 16.95 -7.52
C ARG A 241 5.13 16.85 -9.05
N PRO A 242 4.12 16.17 -9.62
CA PRO A 242 3.95 16.11 -11.07
C PRO A 242 3.74 17.52 -11.64
N SER A 243 4.13 17.74 -12.89
CA SER A 243 3.96 19.04 -13.55
C SER A 243 2.50 19.51 -13.68
N TYR A 244 1.56 18.57 -13.61
CA TYR A 244 0.12 18.84 -13.66
C TYR A 244 -0.50 19.16 -12.28
N GLU A 245 0.21 18.95 -11.17
CA GLU A 245 -0.27 19.38 -9.85
C GLU A 245 0.01 20.87 -9.62
N GLN A 246 -1.01 21.59 -9.18
CA GLN A 246 -0.87 23.00 -8.83
C GLN A 246 -0.02 23.16 -7.56
N SER A 247 0.73 24.25 -7.50
CA SER A 247 1.45 24.66 -6.29
C SER A 247 0.47 24.93 -5.15
N ALA A 248 0.86 24.54 -3.94
CA ALA A 248 0.10 24.81 -2.73
C ALA A 248 0.50 26.15 -2.09
N ASP A 249 0.62 27.22 -2.89
CA ASP A 249 1.11 28.53 -2.45
C ASP A 249 0.28 29.15 -1.32
N TRP A 250 -1.00 28.77 -1.21
CA TRP A 250 -1.86 29.17 -0.10
C TRP A 250 -1.33 28.72 1.27
N LEU A 251 -0.51 27.65 1.34
CA LEU A 251 0.13 27.23 2.57
C LEU A 251 1.03 28.32 3.18
N GLN A 252 1.55 29.23 2.37
CA GLN A 252 2.37 30.36 2.83
C GLN A 252 1.56 31.38 3.64
N GLN A 253 0.21 31.38 3.50
CA GLN A 253 -0.68 32.26 4.21
C GLN A 253 -1.13 31.70 5.58
N VAL A 254 -0.85 30.41 5.83
CA VAL A 254 -1.18 29.77 7.11
C VAL A 254 -0.10 30.09 8.14
N PRO A 255 -0.46 30.56 9.37
CA PRO A 255 0.49 30.94 10.41
C PRO A 255 1.48 29.82 10.77
N ARG A 256 2.75 30.18 11.01
CA ARG A 256 3.84 29.24 11.33
C ARG A 256 4.28 29.26 12.78
N ASP A 257 3.69 30.08 13.58
CA ASP A 257 3.94 30.24 15.01
C ASP A 257 3.30 29.17 15.88
N LYS A 258 2.51 28.26 15.25
CA LYS A 258 1.79 27.18 15.91
C LYS A 258 2.08 25.83 15.23
N PRO A 259 1.90 24.70 15.94
CA PRO A 259 2.00 23.38 15.35
C PRO A 259 1.02 23.17 14.19
N TRP A 260 1.46 22.43 13.16
CA TRP A 260 0.64 22.07 12.03
C TRP A 260 0.23 20.60 12.07
N VAL A 261 -1.06 20.35 11.95
CA VAL A 261 -1.67 19.02 11.94
C VAL A 261 -2.37 18.79 10.62
N HIS A 262 -2.06 17.70 9.94
CA HIS A 262 -2.80 17.29 8.74
C HIS A 262 -3.69 16.10 9.06
N ALA A 263 -4.94 16.12 8.57
CA ALA A 263 -5.84 14.97 8.64
C ALA A 263 -6.37 14.60 7.26
N THR A 264 -6.30 13.30 6.94
CA THR A 264 -6.77 12.75 5.65
C THR A 264 -7.27 11.31 5.80
N GLU A 265 -8.28 10.96 5.01
CA GLU A 265 -8.76 9.57 4.89
C GLU A 265 -8.23 8.87 3.64
N GLY A 266 -7.37 9.57 2.87
CA GLY A 266 -6.86 9.09 1.59
C GLY A 266 -7.90 9.15 0.47
N THR A 267 -7.57 8.56 -0.69
CA THR A 267 -8.39 8.64 -1.91
C THR A 267 -9.35 7.46 -2.09
N ALA A 268 -9.16 6.38 -1.33
CA ALA A 268 -9.93 5.14 -1.43
C ALA A 268 -11.05 5.02 -0.38
N HIS A 269 -11.21 6.02 0.49
CA HIS A 269 -12.24 5.98 1.53
C HIS A 269 -13.58 6.49 1.01
N VAL A 270 -14.61 5.63 1.01
CA VAL A 270 -15.96 5.93 0.51
C VAL A 270 -17.01 6.03 1.63
N SER A 271 -16.64 5.67 2.86
CA SER A 271 -17.52 5.71 4.03
C SER A 271 -17.64 7.13 4.62
N ALA A 272 -18.42 7.27 5.69
CA ALA A 272 -18.53 8.53 6.42
C ALA A 272 -17.16 9.05 6.87
N PRO A 273 -16.90 10.37 6.80
CA PRO A 273 -15.58 10.96 7.07
C PRO A 273 -15.29 11.05 8.58
N ILE A 274 -15.16 9.91 9.24
CA ILE A 274 -15.02 9.81 10.71
C ILE A 274 -13.76 10.51 11.23
N VAL A 275 -12.65 10.42 10.48
CA VAL A 275 -11.38 11.03 10.87
C VAL A 275 -11.44 12.54 10.69
N LEU A 276 -11.93 12.99 9.54
CA LEU A 276 -12.03 14.43 9.23
C LEU A 276 -13.01 15.13 10.17
N ARG A 277 -14.17 14.52 10.46
CA ARG A 277 -15.13 15.06 11.44
C ARG A 277 -14.53 15.12 12.84
N ALA A 278 -13.89 14.06 13.30
CA ALA A 278 -13.27 14.03 14.62
C ALA A 278 -12.15 15.07 14.76
N ALA A 279 -11.35 15.28 13.68
CA ALA A 279 -10.32 16.30 13.66
C ALA A 279 -10.92 17.72 13.61
N ALA A 280 -11.88 17.99 12.71
CA ALA A 280 -12.54 19.29 12.61
C ALA A 280 -13.17 19.76 13.93
N GLN A 281 -13.86 18.86 14.62
CA GLN A 281 -14.54 19.18 15.88
C GLN A 281 -13.61 19.15 17.09
N GLY A 282 -12.69 18.15 17.14
CA GLY A 282 -11.83 17.94 18.29
C GLY A 282 -10.67 18.94 18.39
N LEU A 283 -10.23 19.50 17.28
CA LEU A 283 -9.09 20.42 17.20
C LEU A 283 -9.51 21.88 16.97
N ALA A 284 -10.82 22.13 16.92
CA ALA A 284 -11.37 23.48 16.76
C ALA A 284 -10.90 24.42 17.89
N ASN A 285 -10.49 25.62 17.50
CA ASN A 285 -10.05 26.69 18.42
C ASN A 285 -8.85 26.34 19.33
N LEU A 286 -8.10 25.29 18.99
CA LEU A 286 -6.85 24.98 19.68
C LEU A 286 -5.69 25.80 19.11
N PRO A 287 -4.58 25.98 19.86
CA PRO A 287 -3.41 26.72 19.41
C PRO A 287 -2.56 25.88 18.41
N MET A 288 -3.17 25.48 17.31
CA MET A 288 -2.58 24.74 16.19
C MET A 288 -3.30 25.07 14.89
N GLU A 289 -2.65 24.86 13.76
CA GLU A 289 -3.27 24.96 12.44
C GLU A 289 -3.57 23.53 11.94
N VAL A 290 -4.77 23.32 11.43
CA VAL A 290 -5.25 22.00 11.01
C VAL A 290 -5.62 22.02 9.54
N ILE A 291 -4.93 21.24 8.74
CA ILE A 291 -5.20 21.07 7.31
C ILE A 291 -5.97 19.76 7.12
N LEU A 292 -7.20 19.86 6.61
CA LEU A 292 -8.04 18.72 6.28
C LEU A 292 -8.06 18.51 4.78
N THR A 293 -7.74 17.31 4.30
CA THR A 293 -7.84 17.00 2.88
C THR A 293 -8.90 15.95 2.61
N GLY A 294 -9.83 16.28 1.69
CA GLY A 294 -10.98 15.43 1.31
C GLY A 294 -10.62 14.26 0.40
N GLY A 295 -9.35 14.14 -0.03
CA GLY A 295 -8.95 13.22 -1.08
C GLY A 295 -9.49 13.70 -2.44
N LYS A 296 -10.43 12.97 -3.04
CA LYS A 296 -11.09 13.41 -4.28
C LYS A 296 -12.41 14.16 -4.04
N ARG A 297 -12.83 14.28 -2.77
CA ARG A 297 -14.11 14.88 -2.38
C ARG A 297 -13.94 16.36 -2.05
N GLU A 298 -14.88 17.18 -2.50
CA GLU A 298 -14.92 18.59 -2.11
C GLU A 298 -15.23 18.73 -0.61
N PRO A 299 -14.64 19.70 0.09
CA PRO A 299 -14.90 19.92 1.52
C PRO A 299 -16.39 20.09 1.86
N SER A 300 -17.15 20.74 0.99
CA SER A 300 -18.60 20.92 1.14
C SER A 300 -19.40 19.61 1.13
N ALA A 301 -18.87 18.57 0.49
CA ALA A 301 -19.48 17.24 0.44
C ALA A 301 -19.15 16.35 1.65
N LEU A 302 -18.31 16.83 2.59
CA LEU A 302 -17.83 16.02 3.71
C LEU A 302 -18.68 16.15 4.98
N ASP A 303 -19.63 17.07 5.01
CA ASP A 303 -20.50 17.34 6.17
C ASP A 303 -19.68 17.47 7.48
N LEU A 304 -18.70 18.39 7.47
CA LEU A 304 -17.80 18.61 8.61
C LEU A 304 -18.40 19.53 9.68
N GLY A 305 -19.52 20.17 9.37
CA GLY A 305 -20.11 21.24 10.20
C GLY A 305 -19.37 22.59 10.03
N PRO A 306 -19.68 23.58 10.86
CA PRO A 306 -18.97 24.86 10.86
C PRO A 306 -17.49 24.67 11.21
N LEU A 307 -16.60 25.22 10.40
CA LEU A 307 -15.14 25.13 10.62
C LEU A 307 -14.67 26.34 11.46
N ALA A 308 -13.86 26.09 12.46
CA ALA A 308 -13.17 27.12 13.23
C ALA A 308 -12.05 27.78 12.40
N ALA A 309 -11.61 28.97 12.79
CA ALA A 309 -10.64 29.76 12.06
C ALA A 309 -9.28 29.05 11.86
N ASN A 310 -8.91 28.13 12.73
CA ASN A 310 -7.69 27.33 12.66
C ASN A 310 -7.83 26.04 11.83
N ILE A 311 -8.98 25.83 11.15
CA ILE A 311 -9.27 24.62 10.36
C ILE A 311 -9.34 24.98 8.88
N HIS A 312 -8.40 24.49 8.09
CA HIS A 312 -8.29 24.71 6.65
C HIS A 312 -8.71 23.45 5.89
N ALA A 313 -9.91 23.43 5.34
CA ALA A 313 -10.41 22.29 4.58
C ALA A 313 -10.21 22.51 3.09
N VAL A 314 -9.50 21.60 2.43
CA VAL A 314 -9.22 21.64 0.99
C VAL A 314 -9.48 20.28 0.37
N ARG A 315 -9.75 20.27 -0.94
CA ARG A 315 -9.93 19.03 -1.68
C ARG A 315 -8.66 18.19 -1.69
N TRP A 316 -7.52 18.80 -2.00
CA TRP A 316 -6.23 18.17 -2.21
C TRP A 316 -5.09 19.13 -1.90
N VAL A 317 -3.97 18.58 -1.45
CA VAL A 317 -2.70 19.29 -1.36
C VAL A 317 -1.57 18.29 -1.61
N SER A 318 -0.54 18.71 -2.34
CA SER A 318 0.61 17.87 -2.60
C SER A 318 1.35 17.53 -1.31
N HIS A 319 1.61 16.27 -1.08
CA HIS A 319 2.39 15.81 0.07
C HIS A 319 3.84 16.34 0.04
N VAL A 320 4.39 16.59 -1.15
CA VAL A 320 5.74 17.19 -1.29
C VAL A 320 5.80 18.57 -0.65
N ASP A 321 4.73 19.35 -0.83
CA ASP A 321 4.66 20.72 -0.30
C ASP A 321 4.25 20.72 1.19
N LEU A 322 3.35 19.83 1.60
CA LEU A 322 2.75 19.85 2.94
C LEU A 322 3.55 19.10 4.00
N LEU A 323 3.99 17.85 3.71
CA LEU A 323 4.55 16.98 4.75
C LEU A 323 5.78 17.54 5.47
N PRO A 324 6.73 18.23 4.78
CA PRO A 324 7.89 18.82 5.47
C PRO A 324 7.52 19.88 6.51
N LEU A 325 6.28 20.36 6.46
CA LEU A 325 5.78 21.47 7.29
C LEU A 325 5.02 20.98 8.54
N LEU A 326 4.74 19.67 8.62
CA LEU A 326 3.85 19.09 9.63
C LEU A 326 4.56 18.70 10.92
N ASP A 327 3.82 18.87 12.00
CA ASP A 327 4.19 18.31 13.30
C ASP A 327 3.53 16.95 13.55
N VAL A 328 2.32 16.71 13.04
CA VAL A 328 1.59 15.45 13.16
C VAL A 328 0.74 15.20 11.91
N MET A 329 0.68 13.97 11.46
CA MET A 329 -0.27 13.55 10.43
C MET A 329 -1.26 12.53 10.99
N ILE A 330 -2.55 12.78 10.76
CA ILE A 330 -3.66 11.90 11.09
C ILE A 330 -4.13 11.22 9.80
N THR A 331 -4.20 9.89 9.77
CA THR A 331 -4.59 9.16 8.56
C THR A 331 -5.33 7.86 8.88
N THR A 332 -6.04 7.30 7.91
CA THR A 332 -6.60 5.94 8.02
C THR A 332 -5.55 4.84 7.88
N GLY A 333 -4.31 5.16 7.54
CA GLY A 333 -3.21 4.19 7.51
C GLY A 333 -2.89 3.61 6.14
N GLY A 334 -3.26 4.29 5.05
CA GLY A 334 -2.82 3.86 3.72
C GLY A 334 -1.29 3.88 3.58
N ALA A 335 -0.73 2.83 2.96
CA ALA A 335 0.71 2.60 2.86
C ALA A 335 1.51 3.81 2.35
N ALA A 336 1.03 4.47 1.30
CA ALA A 336 1.68 5.64 0.71
C ALA A 336 1.74 6.81 1.71
N ASN A 337 0.60 7.17 2.33
CA ASN A 337 0.52 8.26 3.31
C ASN A 337 1.47 8.04 4.49
N VAL A 338 1.45 6.82 5.05
CA VAL A 338 2.27 6.46 6.20
C VAL A 338 3.77 6.54 5.86
N LYS A 339 4.18 5.95 4.74
CA LYS A 339 5.59 5.99 4.33
C LYS A 339 6.05 7.40 3.99
N SER A 340 5.21 8.19 3.29
CA SER A 340 5.56 9.57 2.95
C SER A 340 5.77 10.45 4.19
N ALA A 341 4.89 10.34 5.19
CA ALA A 341 5.04 11.06 6.45
C ALA A 341 6.31 10.62 7.22
N LEU A 342 6.53 9.30 7.35
CA LEU A 342 7.71 8.77 8.04
C LEU A 342 9.01 9.10 7.31
N ALA A 343 8.99 9.21 5.98
CA ALA A 343 10.19 9.57 5.19
C ALA A 343 10.69 10.99 5.47
N VAL A 344 9.82 11.89 5.91
CA VAL A 344 10.18 13.24 6.34
C VAL A 344 10.17 13.41 7.87
N GLY A 345 10.07 12.33 8.62
CA GLY A 345 10.15 12.32 10.08
C GLY A 345 8.90 12.85 10.79
N VAL A 346 7.73 12.80 10.16
CA VAL A 346 6.45 13.23 10.74
C VAL A 346 5.80 12.08 11.50
N PRO A 347 5.51 12.22 12.80
CA PRO A 347 4.81 11.21 13.58
C PRO A 347 3.33 11.12 13.20
N LEU A 348 2.74 9.94 13.46
CA LEU A 348 1.44 9.57 12.95
C LEU A 348 0.40 9.29 14.03
N ILE A 349 -0.85 9.65 13.75
CA ILE A 349 -2.03 9.09 14.42
C ILE A 349 -2.80 8.31 13.37
N ILE A 350 -2.93 7.00 13.55
CA ILE A 350 -3.58 6.13 12.57
C ILE A 350 -4.90 5.63 13.13
N VAL A 351 -5.97 5.89 12.36
CA VAL A 351 -7.32 5.35 12.61
C VAL A 351 -7.58 4.27 11.55
N PRO A 352 -7.13 3.02 11.78
CA PRO A 352 -7.13 2.00 10.75
C PRO A 352 -8.55 1.53 10.45
N THR A 353 -9.00 1.66 9.22
CA THR A 353 -10.36 1.27 8.82
C THR A 353 -10.40 -0.19 8.34
N GLU A 354 -9.81 -0.51 7.19
CA GLU A 354 -9.98 -1.78 6.50
C GLU A 354 -8.69 -2.23 5.81
N TRP A 355 -8.70 -3.41 5.24
CA TRP A 355 -7.62 -4.03 4.45
C TRP A 355 -6.33 -4.22 5.25
N ASP A 356 -5.21 -3.74 4.72
CA ASP A 356 -3.88 -3.78 5.32
C ASP A 356 -3.64 -2.68 6.38
N LYS A 357 -4.52 -1.67 6.46
CA LYS A 357 -4.36 -0.53 7.36
C LYS A 357 -4.20 -0.90 8.83
N PRO A 358 -4.92 -1.92 9.40
CA PRO A 358 -4.66 -2.39 10.76
C PRO A 358 -3.25 -2.95 10.97
N GLU A 359 -2.70 -3.64 9.98
CA GLU A 359 -1.33 -4.17 10.01
C GLU A 359 -0.29 -3.05 9.96
N ILE A 360 -0.51 -2.07 9.10
CA ILE A 360 0.33 -0.88 8.98
C ILE A 360 0.32 -0.09 10.29
N ALA A 361 -0.87 0.16 10.84
CA ALA A 361 -1.03 0.89 12.10
C ALA A 361 -0.31 0.21 13.26
N ARG A 362 -0.37 -1.13 13.34
CA ARG A 362 0.35 -1.88 14.36
C ARG A 362 1.87 -1.73 14.24
N ARG A 363 2.42 -1.79 13.03
CA ARG A 363 3.86 -1.62 12.81
C ARG A 363 4.34 -0.22 13.18
N VAL A 364 3.57 0.81 12.86
CA VAL A 364 3.87 2.19 13.26
C VAL A 364 3.80 2.36 14.78
N GLU A 365 2.80 1.79 15.45
CA GLU A 365 2.68 1.80 16.90
C GLU A 365 3.87 1.08 17.57
N GLU A 366 4.24 -0.11 17.10
CA GLU A 366 5.39 -0.89 17.60
C GLU A 366 6.73 -0.18 17.37
N SER A 367 6.85 0.60 16.29
CA SER A 367 8.06 1.40 16.02
C SER A 367 8.20 2.63 16.93
N GLY A 368 7.13 3.00 17.65
CA GLY A 368 7.04 4.19 18.47
C GLY A 368 6.92 5.51 17.69
N ALA A 369 6.75 5.46 16.36
CA ALA A 369 6.61 6.65 15.52
C ALA A 369 5.17 7.16 15.41
N GLY A 370 4.21 6.57 16.12
CA GLY A 370 2.82 7.01 16.11
C GLY A 370 1.92 6.27 17.06
N LEU A 371 0.66 6.71 17.10
CA LEU A 371 -0.43 6.15 17.86
C LEU A 371 -1.44 5.46 16.96
N ARG A 372 -2.02 4.38 17.45
CA ARG A 372 -3.19 3.73 16.83
C ARG A 372 -4.46 4.07 17.63
N LEU A 373 -5.44 4.67 16.98
CA LEU A 373 -6.76 4.95 17.53
C LEU A 373 -7.78 4.04 16.84
N ALA A 374 -8.47 3.18 17.60
CA ALA A 374 -9.48 2.30 17.02
C ALA A 374 -10.63 3.12 16.40
N PRO A 375 -11.16 2.77 15.20
CA PRO A 375 -12.22 3.54 14.54
C PRO A 375 -13.44 3.81 15.42
N ARG A 376 -13.90 2.82 16.21
CA ARG A 376 -15.00 2.97 17.19
C ARG A 376 -14.72 3.99 18.30
N HIS A 377 -13.46 4.36 18.51
CA HIS A 377 -13.03 5.35 19.50
C HIS A 377 -12.61 6.67 18.84
N CYS A 378 -12.78 6.83 17.52
CA CYS A 378 -12.48 8.05 16.78
C CYS A 378 -13.56 9.11 17.08
N THR A 379 -13.49 9.71 18.25
CA THR A 379 -14.36 10.80 18.70
C THR A 379 -13.56 12.10 18.76
N PRO A 380 -14.20 13.29 18.69
CA PRO A 380 -13.52 14.59 18.80
C PRO A 380 -12.61 14.68 20.03
N ARG A 381 -13.10 14.25 21.20
CA ARG A 381 -12.32 14.25 22.44
C ARG A 381 -11.08 13.35 22.34
N ARG A 382 -11.23 12.12 21.87
CA ARG A 382 -10.11 11.17 21.73
C ARG A 382 -9.10 11.59 20.68
N MET A 383 -9.57 12.24 19.60
CA MET A 383 -8.70 12.80 18.58
C MET A 383 -7.84 13.93 19.19
N ARG A 384 -8.44 14.82 19.94
CA ARG A 384 -7.72 15.88 20.67
C ARG A 384 -6.67 15.29 21.61
N GLU A 385 -7.06 14.37 22.50
CA GLU A 385 -6.15 13.70 23.44
C GLU A 385 -4.97 13.03 22.71
N ALA A 386 -5.21 12.41 21.55
CA ALA A 386 -4.17 11.77 20.75
C ALA A 386 -3.20 12.78 20.12
N VAL A 387 -3.71 13.89 19.58
CA VAL A 387 -2.87 14.95 18.97
C VAL A 387 -2.02 15.62 20.04
N GLU A 388 -2.61 16.03 21.16
CA GLU A 388 -1.89 16.61 22.28
C GLU A 388 -0.80 15.68 22.81
N ARG A 389 -1.10 14.39 22.95
CA ARG A 389 -0.11 13.38 23.37
C ARG A 389 1.06 13.27 22.40
N VAL A 390 0.81 13.21 21.09
CA VAL A 390 1.88 13.08 20.11
C VAL A 390 2.74 14.35 20.05
N LEU A 391 2.12 15.53 20.10
CA LEU A 391 2.82 16.82 20.10
C LEU A 391 3.70 17.01 21.35
N HIS A 392 3.20 16.64 22.55
CA HIS A 392 3.92 16.85 23.81
C HIS A 392 4.84 15.69 24.24
N THR A 393 4.92 14.60 23.44
CA THR A 393 5.79 13.46 23.73
C THR A 393 6.91 13.36 22.66
N PRO A 394 8.11 13.90 22.94
CA PRO A 394 9.19 14.01 21.93
C PRO A 394 9.60 12.70 21.27
N SER A 395 9.41 11.57 21.98
CA SER A 395 9.82 10.25 21.46
C SER A 395 9.11 9.85 20.17
N TYR A 396 7.88 10.32 19.92
CA TYR A 396 7.19 10.05 18.65
C TYR A 396 7.91 10.69 17.47
N ARG A 397 8.28 11.95 17.59
CA ARG A 397 9.04 12.68 16.57
C ARG A 397 10.43 12.07 16.37
N GLN A 398 11.14 11.77 17.47
CA GLN A 398 12.46 11.15 17.42
C GLN A 398 12.43 9.79 16.72
N ASN A 399 11.43 8.96 17.00
CA ASN A 399 11.28 7.67 16.33
C ASN A 399 10.90 7.83 14.86
N ALA A 400 10.04 8.78 14.49
CA ALA A 400 9.72 9.08 13.09
C ALA A 400 10.98 9.55 12.33
N GLN A 401 11.79 10.43 12.91
CA GLN A 401 13.07 10.88 12.36
C GLN A 401 14.09 9.73 12.22
N ARG A 402 14.15 8.82 13.20
CA ARG A 402 14.97 7.62 13.11
C ARG A 402 14.56 6.75 11.93
N ILE A 403 13.26 6.58 11.70
CA ILE A 403 12.74 5.83 10.53
C ILE A 403 13.07 6.57 9.24
N ALA A 404 12.93 7.89 9.18
CA ALA A 404 13.34 8.69 8.02
C ALA A 404 14.82 8.45 7.65
N GLY A 405 15.70 8.43 8.66
CA GLY A 405 17.12 8.12 8.47
C GLY A 405 17.38 6.67 8.00
N ILE A 406 16.52 5.72 8.37
CA ILE A 406 16.58 4.35 7.84
C ILE A 406 16.12 4.34 6.37
N PHE A 407 14.97 4.94 6.07
CA PHE A 407 14.42 5.01 4.72
C PHE A 407 15.41 5.61 3.71
N ALA A 408 16.13 6.66 4.11
CA ALA A 408 17.14 7.32 3.28
C ALA A 408 18.29 6.40 2.84
N LYS A 409 18.52 5.28 3.56
CA LYS A 409 19.59 4.32 3.24
C LYS A 409 19.20 3.27 2.20
N TYR A 410 17.91 3.12 1.92
CA TYR A 410 17.40 2.04 1.07
C TYR A 410 17.26 2.41 -0.42
N GLY A 411 17.18 3.67 -0.76
CA GLY A 411 17.09 4.15 -2.14
C GLY A 411 15.74 3.94 -2.84
N GLY A 412 14.78 3.20 -2.24
CA GLY A 412 13.41 3.09 -2.73
C GLY A 412 13.30 2.62 -4.18
N SER A 413 12.73 3.45 -5.07
CA SER A 413 12.52 3.12 -6.48
C SER A 413 13.82 2.86 -7.25
N ALA A 414 14.92 3.52 -6.92
CA ALA A 414 16.22 3.27 -7.54
C ALA A 414 16.74 1.85 -7.19
N THR A 415 16.58 1.41 -5.94
CA THR A 415 16.93 0.06 -5.51
C THR A 415 15.99 -0.98 -6.16
N ALA A 416 14.69 -0.70 -6.23
CA ALA A 416 13.75 -1.58 -6.93
C ALA A 416 14.12 -1.75 -8.40
N ALA A 417 14.39 -0.65 -9.11
CA ALA A 417 14.80 -0.67 -10.51
C ALA A 417 16.09 -1.48 -10.73
N LYS A 418 17.11 -1.30 -9.86
CA LYS A 418 18.34 -2.09 -9.92
C LYS A 418 18.08 -3.60 -9.76
N LEU A 419 17.26 -3.99 -8.80
CA LEU A 419 16.94 -5.41 -8.58
C LEU A 419 16.14 -6.02 -9.74
N LEU A 420 15.25 -5.25 -10.36
CA LEU A 420 14.52 -5.64 -11.56
C LEU A 420 15.45 -5.81 -12.76
N GLU A 421 16.41 -4.90 -12.96
CA GLU A 421 17.44 -5.00 -13.99
C GLU A 421 18.30 -6.28 -13.80
N GLU A 422 18.74 -6.55 -12.56
CA GLU A 422 19.47 -7.77 -12.23
C GLU A 422 18.65 -9.03 -12.55
N LEU A 423 17.35 -9.01 -12.34
CA LEU A 423 16.45 -10.12 -12.69
C LEU A 423 16.40 -10.33 -14.21
N ALA A 424 16.22 -9.25 -15.00
CA ALA A 424 16.18 -9.33 -16.46
C ALA A 424 17.49 -9.91 -17.04
N LEU A 425 18.64 -9.44 -16.54
CA LEU A 425 19.96 -9.90 -16.99
C LEU A 425 20.22 -11.38 -16.67
N LYS A 426 19.84 -11.83 -15.49
CA LYS A 426 19.98 -13.26 -15.10
C LYS A 426 19.15 -14.18 -15.98
N HIS A 427 17.94 -13.78 -16.32
CA HIS A 427 17.08 -14.60 -17.19
C HIS A 427 17.60 -14.67 -18.63
N ALA A 428 18.08 -13.57 -19.16
CA ALA A 428 18.71 -13.55 -20.49
C ALA A 428 19.91 -14.51 -20.58
N THR A 429 20.70 -14.65 -19.53
CA THR A 429 21.88 -15.56 -19.47
C THR A 429 21.49 -17.05 -19.41
N VAL A 430 20.30 -17.37 -18.92
CA VAL A 430 19.81 -18.77 -18.83
C VAL A 430 19.21 -19.25 -20.16
N ILE A 431 18.77 -18.34 -21.02
CA ILE A 431 18.16 -18.66 -22.32
C ILE A 431 19.19 -18.67 -23.46
N SER A 432 20.33 -17.99 -23.28
CA SER A 432 21.48 -17.98 -24.23
C SER A 432 22.36 -19.21 -24.02
#